data_5b9a19f714e0c7ca46e433e690f4f4a4
#
_entry.id   5b9a19f714e0c7ca46e433e690f4f4a4
#
_cell.length_a   1.000
_cell.length_b   1.000
_cell.length_c   1.000
_cell.angle_alpha   90.00
_cell.angle_beta   90.00
_cell.angle_gamma   90.00
#
_symmetry.space_group_name_H-M   'P 1'
#
loop_
_entity.id
_entity.type
_entity.pdbx_description
1 polymer ?
#
loop_
_entity_poly.entity_id
_entity_poly.type
_entity_poly.pdbx_seq_one_letter_code
_entity_poly.pdbx_strand_id
1 'polypeptide(L)'
;KLPFPGGYDKEGNLTDEPGPIEESMRILPTGYWKGSGMAILLDAMAAFLTAGSPTNEIDKVQQGSCTGASQVYMVFDPTHFGGAEWSETMAKSVADYVKTSTPAEGCHEVFYPGEMEMRNRANFMRSGIPVDDGVWAEVQQLAERN
;
A
#
# COMPACT_ATOMS: atom_id res chain seq x y z
N LYS A 1 -0.98 16.09 10.25
CA LYS A 1 0.28 16.27 9.49
C LYS A 1 0.95 14.94 9.23
N LEU A 2 1.54 14.78 8.06
CA LEU A 2 2.42 13.68 7.75
C LEU A 2 3.77 13.87 8.47
N PRO A 3 4.52 12.80 8.78
CA PRO A 3 5.83 12.91 9.42
C PRO A 3 6.91 13.53 8.53
N PHE A 4 6.65 13.61 7.23
CA PHE A 4 7.49 14.26 6.21
C PHE A 4 6.61 14.69 5.03
N PRO A 5 7.09 15.60 4.16
CA PRO A 5 6.32 16.02 2.99
C PRO A 5 5.94 14.84 2.09
N GLY A 6 4.64 14.67 1.84
CA GLY A 6 4.07 13.54 1.10
C GLY A 6 3.59 13.86 -0.31
N GLY A 7 3.59 15.12 -0.71
CA GLY A 7 3.11 15.55 -2.02
C GLY A 7 3.16 17.06 -2.20
N TYR A 8 2.47 17.54 -3.24
CA TYR A 8 2.42 18.94 -3.61
C TYR A 8 1.00 19.49 -3.49
N ASP A 9 0.87 20.74 -3.13
CA ASP A 9 -0.39 21.48 -3.22
C ASP A 9 -0.75 21.86 -4.68
N LYS A 10 -1.84 22.60 -4.88
CA LYS A 10 -2.28 23.05 -6.21
C LYS A 10 -1.29 24.04 -6.85
N GLU A 11 -0.60 24.81 -6.04
CA GLU A 11 0.41 25.80 -6.42
C GLU A 11 1.76 25.14 -6.76
N GLY A 12 1.95 23.86 -6.43
CA GLY A 12 3.18 23.11 -6.66
C GLY A 12 4.19 23.18 -5.53
N ASN A 13 3.79 23.65 -4.33
CA ASN A 13 4.65 23.65 -3.16
C ASN A 13 4.63 22.28 -2.49
N LEU A 14 5.79 21.82 -2.07
CA LEU A 14 5.92 20.58 -1.30
C LEU A 14 5.29 20.76 0.10
N THR A 15 4.43 19.83 0.52
CA THR A 15 3.68 19.95 1.77
C THR A 15 3.58 18.63 2.54
N ASP A 16 3.47 18.74 3.86
CA ASP A 16 3.18 17.63 4.79
C ASP A 16 1.71 17.63 5.26
N GLU A 17 0.87 18.52 4.71
CA GLU A 17 -0.56 18.59 5.01
C GLU A 17 -1.33 17.66 4.04
N PRO A 18 -2.09 16.66 4.54
CA PRO A 18 -2.82 15.71 3.68
C PRO A 18 -3.88 16.38 2.80
N GLY A 19 -4.66 17.32 3.33
CA GLY A 19 -5.76 17.96 2.59
C GLY A 19 -5.33 18.61 1.27
N PRO A 20 -4.34 19.51 1.24
CA PRO A 20 -3.82 20.09 -0.01
C PRO A 20 -3.27 19.05 -1.00
N ILE A 21 -2.69 17.94 -0.50
CA ILE A 21 -2.20 16.84 -1.34
C ILE A 21 -3.38 16.10 -1.97
N GLU A 22 -4.42 15.80 -1.19
CA GLU A 22 -5.64 15.16 -1.68
C GLU A 22 -6.35 16.02 -2.73
N GLU A 23 -6.46 17.32 -2.49
CA GLU A 23 -7.07 18.26 -3.44
C GLU A 23 -6.30 18.38 -4.75
N SER A 24 -4.97 18.26 -4.73
CA SER A 24 -4.12 18.36 -5.92
C SER A 24 -3.95 17.03 -6.63
N MET A 25 -4.14 15.90 -5.94
CA MET A 25 -3.82 14.54 -6.37
C MET A 25 -2.33 14.33 -6.73
N ARG A 26 -1.45 15.20 -6.25
CA ARG A 26 0.00 15.18 -6.56
C ARG A 26 0.81 14.56 -5.43
N ILE A 27 0.65 13.25 -5.27
CA ILE A 27 1.40 12.46 -4.29
C ILE A 27 2.87 12.38 -4.71
N LEU A 28 3.78 12.51 -3.74
CA LEU A 28 5.20 12.37 -3.98
C LEU A 28 5.55 10.89 -4.24
N PRO A 29 6.11 10.54 -5.41
CA PRO A 29 6.48 9.17 -5.68
C PRO A 29 7.60 8.68 -4.76
N THR A 30 7.48 7.47 -4.23
CA THR A 30 8.54 6.83 -3.44
C THR A 30 9.83 6.74 -4.25
N GLY A 31 10.93 7.34 -3.74
CA GLY A 31 12.20 7.40 -4.47
C GLY A 31 12.18 8.36 -5.68
N TYR A 32 11.28 9.34 -5.69
CA TYR A 32 11.15 10.38 -6.71
C TYR A 32 11.01 9.79 -8.14
N TRP A 33 11.92 10.14 -9.05
CA TRP A 33 11.87 9.71 -10.45
C TRP A 33 11.96 8.18 -10.63
N LYS A 34 12.61 7.45 -9.70
CA LYS A 34 12.65 5.98 -9.73
C LYS A 34 11.27 5.38 -9.45
N GLY A 35 10.56 5.91 -8.46
CA GLY A 35 9.19 5.48 -8.12
C GLY A 35 8.20 5.84 -9.22
N SER A 36 8.28 7.04 -9.80
CA SER A 36 7.42 7.40 -10.93
C SER A 36 7.69 6.54 -12.16
N GLY A 37 8.95 6.23 -12.47
CA GLY A 37 9.30 5.31 -13.54
C GLY A 37 8.76 3.90 -13.31
N MET A 38 8.85 3.40 -12.08
CA MET A 38 8.27 2.10 -11.70
C MET A 38 6.75 2.09 -11.84
N ALA A 39 6.06 3.16 -11.39
CA ALA A 39 4.62 3.27 -11.50
C ALA A 39 4.14 3.23 -12.96
N ILE A 40 4.80 4.00 -13.84
CA ILE A 40 4.49 4.00 -15.29
C ILE A 40 4.72 2.62 -15.89
N LEU A 41 5.82 1.95 -15.55
CA LEU A 41 6.12 0.62 -16.06
C LEU A 41 5.07 -0.40 -15.61
N LEU A 42 4.68 -0.38 -14.33
CA LEU A 42 3.70 -1.31 -13.79
C LEU A 42 2.30 -1.07 -14.36
N ASP A 43 1.88 0.18 -14.54
CA ASP A 43 0.62 0.55 -15.19
C ASP A 43 0.56 0.02 -16.62
N ALA A 44 1.58 0.32 -17.43
CA ALA A 44 1.68 -0.16 -18.80
C ALA A 44 1.72 -1.69 -18.89
N MET A 45 2.49 -2.35 -18.01
CA MET A 45 2.62 -3.80 -17.98
C MET A 45 1.28 -4.46 -17.60
N ALA A 46 0.57 -3.90 -16.60
CA ALA A 46 -0.74 -4.41 -16.22
C ALA A 46 -1.74 -4.28 -17.38
N ALA A 47 -1.80 -3.14 -18.03
CA ALA A 47 -2.67 -2.92 -19.20
C ALA A 47 -2.34 -3.89 -20.35
N PHE A 48 -1.07 -4.10 -20.67
CA PHE A 48 -0.65 -5.00 -21.76
C PHE A 48 -0.98 -6.48 -21.47
N LEU A 49 -0.73 -6.93 -20.24
CA LEU A 49 -0.95 -8.34 -19.84
C LEU A 49 -2.43 -8.71 -19.72
N THR A 50 -3.28 -7.76 -19.44
CA THR A 50 -4.73 -7.98 -19.26
C THR A 50 -5.56 -7.52 -20.44
N ALA A 51 -4.97 -6.86 -21.44
CA ALA A 51 -5.67 -6.11 -22.49
C ALA A 51 -6.66 -5.07 -21.91
N GLY A 52 -6.35 -4.55 -20.71
CA GLY A 52 -7.15 -3.58 -19.99
C GLY A 52 -6.72 -2.14 -20.25
N SER A 53 -7.36 -1.20 -19.58
CA SER A 53 -7.07 0.23 -19.72
C SER A 53 -5.92 0.66 -18.80
N PRO A 54 -4.95 1.44 -19.30
CA PRO A 54 -3.97 2.11 -18.44
C PRO A 54 -4.62 3.29 -17.69
N THR A 55 -3.95 3.79 -16.67
CA THR A 55 -4.46 4.84 -15.76
C THR A 55 -4.99 6.06 -16.52
N ASN A 56 -4.32 6.53 -17.56
CA ASN A 56 -4.75 7.69 -18.35
C ASN A 56 -6.07 7.47 -19.11
N GLU A 57 -6.45 6.24 -19.43
CA GLU A 57 -7.75 5.91 -20.03
C GLU A 57 -8.83 5.77 -18.96
N ILE A 58 -8.48 5.19 -17.80
CA ILE A 58 -9.39 5.07 -16.65
C ILE A 58 -9.80 6.46 -16.15
N ASP A 59 -8.86 7.39 -16.09
CA ASP A 59 -9.07 8.76 -15.62
C ASP A 59 -10.10 9.53 -16.48
N LYS A 60 -10.16 9.24 -17.78
CA LYS A 60 -11.15 9.86 -18.69
C LYS A 60 -12.60 9.46 -18.38
N VAL A 61 -12.80 8.30 -17.79
CA VAL A 61 -14.15 7.76 -17.54
C VAL A 61 -14.77 8.35 -16.28
N GLN A 62 -14.00 8.86 -15.35
CA GLN A 62 -14.42 9.53 -14.10
C GLN A 62 -15.49 8.78 -13.29
N GLN A 63 -15.43 7.45 -13.27
CA GLN A 63 -16.42 6.59 -12.58
C GLN A 63 -16.03 6.24 -11.13
N GLY A 64 -15.28 7.10 -10.46
CA GLY A 64 -14.80 6.89 -9.11
C GLY A 64 -13.43 6.21 -9.03
N SER A 65 -12.90 6.05 -7.84
CA SER A 65 -11.58 5.46 -7.61
C SER A 65 -11.59 3.95 -7.92
N CYS A 66 -10.52 3.48 -8.51
CA CYS A 66 -10.25 2.05 -8.78
C CYS A 66 -11.21 1.33 -9.73
N THR A 67 -12.08 2.03 -10.45
CA THR A 67 -12.97 1.41 -11.43
C THR A 67 -12.21 1.04 -12.70
N GLY A 68 -12.23 -0.24 -13.07
CA GLY A 68 -11.58 -0.73 -14.29
C GLY A 68 -10.07 -0.92 -14.20
N ALA A 69 -9.48 -0.81 -13.01
CA ALA A 69 -8.05 -1.04 -12.79
C ALA A 69 -7.67 -2.51 -13.07
N SER A 70 -6.62 -2.70 -13.86
CA SER A 70 -6.06 -4.02 -14.14
C SER A 70 -5.19 -4.50 -12.98
N GLN A 71 -5.24 -5.82 -12.71
CA GLN A 71 -4.42 -6.45 -11.68
C GLN A 71 -3.66 -7.63 -12.26
N VAL A 72 -2.39 -7.75 -11.91
CA VAL A 72 -1.52 -8.88 -12.29
C VAL A 72 -1.00 -9.53 -11.01
N TYR A 73 -1.21 -10.83 -10.90
CA TYR A 73 -0.74 -11.64 -9.78
C TYR A 73 0.34 -12.60 -10.27
N MET A 74 1.47 -12.61 -9.57
CA MET A 74 2.56 -13.57 -9.81
C MET A 74 2.73 -14.43 -8.56
N VAL A 75 2.60 -15.74 -8.72
CA VAL A 75 2.76 -16.70 -7.63
C VAL A 75 3.95 -17.60 -7.94
N PHE A 76 4.89 -17.67 -7.01
CA PHE A 76 6.08 -18.52 -7.12
C PHE A 76 6.00 -19.62 -6.08
N ASP A 77 6.14 -20.88 -6.51
CA ASP A 77 6.28 -22.02 -5.60
C ASP A 77 7.77 -22.20 -5.26
N PRO A 78 8.20 -21.89 -4.02
CA PRO A 78 9.60 -21.99 -3.64
C PRO A 78 10.13 -23.42 -3.63
N THR A 79 9.28 -24.43 -3.62
CA THR A 79 9.72 -25.84 -3.65
C THR A 79 10.44 -26.22 -4.94
N HIS A 80 10.15 -25.51 -6.04
CA HIS A 80 10.82 -25.70 -7.32
C HIS A 80 12.21 -25.03 -7.41
N PHE A 81 12.61 -24.23 -6.42
CA PHE A 81 13.89 -23.51 -6.40
C PHE A 81 14.81 -24.09 -5.34
N GLY A 82 14.68 -23.70 -4.10
CA GLY A 82 15.54 -24.18 -2.99
C GLY A 82 14.86 -25.15 -2.03
N GLY A 83 13.56 -25.42 -2.23
CA GLY A 83 12.76 -26.20 -1.32
C GLY A 83 12.17 -25.39 -0.15
N ALA A 84 11.17 -25.97 0.53
CA ALA A 84 10.44 -25.29 1.59
C ALA A 84 11.34 -24.93 2.78
N GLU A 85 12.18 -25.86 3.24
CA GLU A 85 13.08 -25.64 4.39
C GLU A 85 14.10 -24.52 4.11
N TRP A 86 14.67 -24.51 2.91
CA TRP A 86 15.58 -23.43 2.50
C TRP A 86 14.86 -22.09 2.48
N SER A 87 13.64 -22.05 1.92
CA SER A 87 12.85 -20.81 1.82
C SER A 87 12.48 -20.25 3.18
N GLU A 88 12.06 -21.12 4.12
CA GLU A 88 11.77 -20.71 5.50
C GLU A 88 13.04 -20.16 6.20
N THR A 89 14.16 -20.85 6.03
CA THR A 89 15.44 -20.41 6.60
C THR A 89 15.87 -19.06 6.06
N MET A 90 15.74 -18.84 4.75
CA MET A 90 16.06 -17.56 4.12
C MET A 90 15.11 -16.45 4.53
N ALA A 91 13.81 -16.69 4.56
CA ALA A 91 12.84 -15.71 5.00
C ALA A 91 13.10 -15.28 6.46
N LYS A 92 13.36 -16.25 7.34
CA LYS A 92 13.73 -15.97 8.73
C LYS A 92 15.03 -15.18 8.83
N SER A 93 16.06 -15.56 8.07
CA SER A 93 17.35 -14.86 8.07
C SER A 93 17.21 -13.39 7.66
N VAL A 94 16.41 -13.11 6.62
CA VAL A 94 16.13 -11.72 6.19
C VAL A 94 15.37 -10.95 7.27
N ALA A 95 14.33 -11.54 7.85
CA ALA A 95 13.56 -10.91 8.93
C ALA A 95 14.44 -10.62 10.16
N ASP A 96 15.24 -11.59 10.60
CA ASP A 96 16.17 -11.42 11.71
C ASP A 96 17.19 -10.30 11.42
N TYR A 97 17.71 -10.23 10.19
CA TYR A 97 18.64 -9.17 9.80
C TYR A 97 17.98 -7.77 9.84
N VAL A 98 16.76 -7.63 9.36
CA VAL A 98 16.00 -6.36 9.46
C VAL A 98 15.86 -5.92 10.93
N LYS A 99 15.62 -6.87 11.83
CA LYS A 99 15.49 -6.58 13.27
C LYS A 99 16.80 -6.12 13.94
N THR A 100 17.94 -6.30 13.32
CA THR A 100 19.22 -5.74 13.82
C THR A 100 19.39 -4.25 13.50
N SER A 101 18.53 -3.67 12.67
CA SER A 101 18.61 -2.27 12.28
C SER A 101 18.34 -1.34 13.47
N THR A 102 19.08 -0.23 13.54
CA THR A 102 18.85 0.79 14.56
C THR A 102 17.54 1.54 14.26
N PRO A 103 16.59 1.58 15.20
CA PRO A 103 15.37 2.37 15.01
C PRO A 103 15.67 3.86 14.84
N ALA A 104 14.81 4.55 14.09
CA ALA A 104 14.88 6.01 13.99
C ALA A 104 14.57 6.68 15.34
N GLU A 105 14.98 7.93 15.49
CA GLU A 105 14.69 8.72 16.70
C GLU A 105 13.17 8.73 16.99
N GLY A 106 12.81 8.46 18.24
CA GLY A 106 11.41 8.34 18.66
C GLY A 106 10.72 7.00 18.33
N CYS A 107 11.39 6.09 17.65
CA CYS A 107 10.91 4.73 17.38
C CYS A 107 11.57 3.71 18.32
N HIS A 108 10.81 2.68 18.71
CA HIS A 108 11.30 1.65 19.63
C HIS A 108 11.85 0.41 18.91
N GLU A 109 11.35 0.13 17.71
CA GLU A 109 11.75 -1.04 16.92
C GLU A 109 11.57 -0.81 15.41
N VAL A 110 12.19 -1.66 14.60
CA VAL A 110 12.02 -1.70 13.15
C VAL A 110 11.16 -2.91 12.81
N PHE A 111 10.19 -2.71 11.92
CA PHE A 111 9.28 -3.75 11.45
C PHE A 111 9.62 -4.18 10.04
N TYR A 112 9.48 -5.46 9.74
CA TYR A 112 9.43 -5.96 8.37
C TYR A 112 7.98 -6.09 7.90
N PRO A 113 7.73 -6.11 6.57
CA PRO A 113 6.37 -6.22 6.03
C PRO A 113 5.63 -7.47 6.54
N GLY A 114 4.39 -7.30 6.99
CA GLY A 114 3.56 -8.37 7.55
C GLY A 114 3.67 -8.55 9.06
N GLU A 115 4.69 -8.03 9.74
CA GLU A 115 4.88 -8.21 11.18
C GLU A 115 3.78 -7.51 11.99
N MET A 116 3.44 -6.27 11.62
CA MET A 116 2.37 -5.50 12.30
C MET A 116 1.00 -6.14 12.08
N GLU A 117 0.74 -6.63 10.89
CA GLU A 117 -0.51 -7.31 10.54
C GLU A 117 -0.68 -8.58 11.38
N MET A 118 0.38 -9.36 11.57
CA MET A 118 0.35 -10.55 12.41
C MET A 118 0.09 -10.20 13.88
N ARG A 119 0.75 -9.16 14.41
CA ARG A 119 0.51 -8.67 15.79
C ARG A 119 -0.92 -8.15 15.96
N ASN A 120 -1.39 -7.33 15.02
CA ASN A 120 -2.74 -6.78 15.05
C ASN A 120 -3.79 -7.89 14.93
N ARG A 121 -3.59 -8.87 14.05
CA ARG A 121 -4.47 -10.04 13.96
C ARG A 121 -4.61 -10.75 15.29
N ALA A 122 -3.51 -11.02 15.99
CA ALA A 122 -3.55 -11.69 17.31
C ALA A 122 -4.31 -10.86 18.36
N ASN A 123 -4.21 -9.54 18.30
CA ASN A 123 -4.94 -8.64 19.18
C ASN A 123 -6.43 -8.58 18.80
N PHE A 124 -6.75 -8.40 17.55
CA PHE A 124 -8.14 -8.27 17.07
C PHE A 124 -8.95 -9.56 17.23
N MET A 125 -8.31 -10.71 17.15
CA MET A 125 -8.96 -11.99 17.48
C MET A 125 -9.39 -12.08 18.94
N ARG A 126 -8.77 -11.33 19.85
CA ARG A 126 -9.10 -11.30 21.28
C ARG A 126 -10.06 -10.16 21.65
N SER A 127 -9.87 -8.98 21.07
CA SER A 127 -10.54 -7.73 21.49
C SER A 127 -11.57 -7.20 20.50
N GLY A 128 -11.69 -7.82 19.31
CA GLY A 128 -12.47 -7.28 18.20
C GLY A 128 -11.66 -6.30 17.35
N ILE A 129 -12.16 -6.02 16.16
CA ILE A 129 -11.58 -5.07 15.20
C ILE A 129 -12.06 -3.68 15.57
N PRO A 130 -11.17 -2.68 15.80
CA PRO A 130 -11.58 -1.30 15.98
C PRO A 130 -12.08 -0.73 14.65
N VAL A 131 -13.28 -0.20 14.65
CA VAL A 131 -13.89 0.48 13.50
C VAL A 131 -14.23 1.90 13.93
N ASP A 132 -13.92 2.87 13.09
CA ASP A 132 -14.35 4.25 13.32
C ASP A 132 -15.87 4.36 13.36
N ASP A 133 -16.41 5.13 14.33
CA ASP A 133 -17.84 5.22 14.55
C ASP A 133 -18.60 5.79 13.34
N GLY A 134 -17.99 6.73 12.60
CA GLY A 134 -18.56 7.31 11.38
C GLY A 134 -18.65 6.27 10.26
N VAL A 135 -17.57 5.53 10.03
CA VAL A 135 -17.54 4.44 9.04
C VAL A 135 -18.53 3.35 9.42
N TRP A 136 -18.65 3.00 10.70
CA TRP A 136 -19.61 2.01 11.16
C TRP A 136 -21.06 2.44 10.91
N ALA A 137 -21.37 3.71 11.17
CA ALA A 137 -22.72 4.26 10.91
C ALA A 137 -23.05 4.22 9.41
N GLU A 138 -22.11 4.52 8.52
CA GLU A 138 -22.30 4.40 7.07
C GLU A 138 -22.57 2.96 6.63
N VAL A 139 -21.82 2.00 7.17
CA VAL A 139 -22.03 0.56 6.89
C VAL A 139 -23.43 0.11 7.32
N GLN A 140 -23.91 0.56 8.49
CA GLN A 140 -25.24 0.26 8.96
C GLN A 140 -26.32 0.85 8.03
N GLN A 141 -26.16 2.11 7.61
CA GLN A 141 -27.10 2.74 6.65
C GLN A 141 -27.13 2.02 5.30
N LEU A 142 -26.00 1.52 4.81
CA LEU A 142 -25.95 0.74 3.58
C LEU A 142 -26.66 -0.60 3.72
N ALA A 143 -26.55 -1.25 4.89
CA ALA A 143 -27.23 -2.52 5.16
C ALA A 143 -28.77 -2.37 5.24
N GLU A 144 -29.28 -1.22 5.69
CA GLU A 144 -30.71 -0.92 5.77
C GLU A 144 -31.34 -0.59 4.39
N ARG A 145 -30.53 -0.28 3.38
CA ARG A 145 -30.98 0.05 2.01
C ARG A 145 -31.25 -1.17 1.13
N ASN A 146 -30.90 -2.35 1.57
CA ASN A 146 -31.14 -3.64 0.91
C ASN A 146 -32.32 -4.36 1.59
#